data_86417e5d24595039b2beca936722c04d
#
_entry.id   86417e5d24595039b2beca936722c04d
#
_cell.length_a   1.000
_cell.length_b   1.000
_cell.length_c   1.000
_cell.angle_alpha   90.00
_cell.angle_beta   90.00
_cell.angle_gamma   90.00
#
_symmetry.space_group_name_H-M   'P 1'
#
loop_
_entity.id
_entity.type
_entity.pdbx_description
1 polymer ?
#
loop_
_entity_poly.entity_id
_entity_poly.type
_entity_poly.pdbx_seq_one_letter_code
_entity_poly.pdbx_strand_id
1 'polypeptide(L)'
;VASAEGKNALARALLSTATGSAPDVGFRPPELTRLVGTVDTFTATTQVVLPTNSDLALQARLSGTMARYDWAINGRPYDQTVPLTIQQGQHATLTFANQTMMWHPMHLHGHTFQVVKADGTPGPRKDTVIVKPMQAVAVRLVADNPGLWKQHCHNGYHRGAGMMTTLNYTG
;
A
#
# COMPACT_ATOMS: atom_id res chain seq x y z
N VAL A 1 -15.49 -0.41 -16.22
CA VAL A 1 -15.07 -1.82 -16.37
C VAL A 1 -13.86 -2.06 -15.49
N ALA A 2 -13.87 -3.14 -14.72
CA ALA A 2 -12.74 -3.61 -13.93
C ALA A 2 -12.33 -5.00 -14.41
N SER A 3 -11.03 -5.21 -14.61
CA SER A 3 -10.46 -6.50 -14.97
C SER A 3 -9.84 -7.16 -13.74
N ALA A 4 -10.11 -8.44 -13.54
CA ALA A 4 -9.43 -9.22 -12.50
C ALA A 4 -8.03 -9.59 -12.99
N GLU A 5 -6.99 -9.24 -12.23
CA GLU A 5 -5.60 -9.55 -12.56
C GLU A 5 -5.39 -11.07 -12.69
N GLY A 6 -4.69 -11.48 -13.74
CA GLY A 6 -4.40 -12.89 -14.02
C GLY A 6 -5.61 -13.74 -14.41
N LYS A 7 -6.78 -13.14 -14.61
CA LYS A 7 -8.01 -13.84 -15.01
C LYS A 7 -8.70 -13.14 -16.18
N ASN A 8 -9.32 -13.91 -17.04
CA ASN A 8 -10.15 -13.35 -18.12
C ASN A 8 -11.58 -13.01 -17.61
N ALA A 9 -11.65 -12.32 -16.47
CA ALA A 9 -12.91 -11.96 -15.82
C ALA A 9 -13.04 -10.44 -15.77
N LEU A 10 -14.24 -9.94 -16.07
CA LEU A 10 -14.58 -8.52 -16.07
C LEU A 10 -15.78 -8.29 -15.17
N ALA A 11 -15.70 -7.28 -14.31
CA ALA A 11 -16.83 -6.66 -13.67
C ALA A 11 -17.17 -5.33 -14.36
N ARG A 12 -18.45 -4.97 -14.36
CA ARG A 12 -18.95 -3.77 -15.02
C ARG A 12 -19.93 -3.03 -14.15
N ALA A 13 -19.86 -1.72 -14.17
CA ALA A 13 -20.87 -0.84 -13.68
C ALA A 13 -21.09 0.27 -14.71
N LEU A 14 -22.32 0.71 -14.88
CA LEU A 14 -22.67 1.83 -15.74
C LEU A 14 -22.99 3.03 -14.86
N LEU A 15 -22.25 4.11 -15.08
CA LEU A 15 -22.58 5.43 -14.57
C LEU A 15 -23.01 6.29 -15.76
N SER A 16 -24.30 6.68 -15.79
CA SER A 16 -24.84 7.51 -16.86
C SER A 16 -25.11 8.91 -16.34
N THR A 17 -24.62 9.91 -17.08
CA THR A 17 -24.85 11.34 -16.80
C THR A 17 -25.96 11.93 -17.69
N ALA A 18 -26.46 11.16 -18.65
CA ALA A 18 -27.54 11.53 -19.56
C ALA A 18 -28.27 10.28 -20.06
N THR A 19 -29.38 10.48 -20.77
CA THR A 19 -30.08 9.39 -21.46
C THR A 19 -29.21 8.84 -22.61
N GLY A 20 -29.14 7.52 -22.72
CA GLY A 20 -28.37 6.83 -23.76
C GLY A 20 -28.47 5.32 -23.60
N SER A 21 -28.01 4.56 -24.59
CA SER A 21 -27.92 3.12 -24.51
C SER A 21 -26.65 2.67 -23.82
N ALA A 22 -26.75 1.64 -22.98
CA ALA A 22 -25.57 1.00 -22.42
C ALA A 22 -24.72 0.36 -23.53
N PRO A 23 -23.38 0.36 -23.40
CA PRO A 23 -22.52 -0.42 -24.29
C PRO A 23 -22.83 -1.91 -24.24
N ASP A 24 -22.54 -2.61 -25.35
CA ASP A 24 -22.70 -4.07 -25.41
C ASP A 24 -21.99 -4.76 -24.23
N VAL A 25 -22.57 -5.87 -23.75
CA VAL A 25 -21.97 -6.65 -22.66
C VAL A 25 -20.61 -7.24 -23.01
N GLY A 26 -20.32 -7.44 -24.29
CA GLY A 26 -19.03 -7.85 -24.84
C GLY A 26 -18.00 -6.72 -24.96
N PHE A 27 -18.40 -5.46 -24.83
CA PHE A 27 -17.50 -4.33 -25.02
C PHE A 27 -16.30 -4.39 -24.07
N ARG A 28 -15.11 -4.33 -24.64
CA ARG A 28 -13.84 -4.25 -23.92
C ARG A 28 -13.17 -2.91 -24.25
N PRO A 29 -13.00 -2.02 -23.27
CA PRO A 29 -12.28 -0.77 -23.49
C PRO A 29 -10.86 -1.05 -23.98
N PRO A 30 -10.38 -0.32 -25.02
CA PRO A 30 -9.03 -0.55 -25.57
C PRO A 30 -7.93 -0.27 -24.53
N GLU A 31 -8.22 0.48 -23.50
CA GLU A 31 -7.32 0.74 -22.38
C GLU A 31 -6.90 -0.52 -21.61
N LEU A 32 -7.73 -1.57 -21.63
CA LEU A 32 -7.42 -2.85 -20.97
C LEU A 32 -6.25 -3.61 -21.66
N THR A 33 -5.87 -3.22 -22.87
CA THR A 33 -4.74 -3.79 -23.61
C THR A 33 -3.48 -2.92 -23.57
N ARG A 34 -3.56 -1.75 -22.95
CA ARG A 34 -2.43 -0.82 -22.83
C ARG A 34 -1.58 -1.14 -21.60
N LEU A 35 -0.39 -0.52 -21.55
CA LEU A 35 0.46 -0.58 -20.37
C LEU A 35 -0.29 -0.08 -19.13
N VAL A 36 -0.30 -0.91 -18.09
CA VAL A 36 -0.86 -0.54 -16.79
C VAL A 36 0.14 0.36 -16.06
N GLY A 37 -0.32 1.53 -15.62
CA GLY A 37 0.49 2.41 -14.78
C GLY A 37 0.71 1.75 -13.41
N THR A 38 1.95 1.65 -12.99
CA THR A 38 2.36 1.16 -11.67
C THR A 38 3.09 2.25 -10.89
N VAL A 39 3.36 2.03 -9.62
CA VAL A 39 4.14 2.99 -8.81
C VAL A 39 5.51 3.27 -9.41
N ASP A 40 6.10 2.32 -10.14
CA ASP A 40 7.40 2.45 -10.78
C ASP A 40 7.37 3.36 -12.02
N THR A 41 6.20 3.51 -12.66
CA THR A 41 6.01 4.35 -13.85
C THR A 41 5.66 5.80 -13.53
N PHE A 42 5.20 6.08 -12.31
CA PHE A 42 4.84 7.43 -11.89
C PHE A 42 6.00 8.12 -11.17
N THR A 43 6.09 9.43 -11.37
CA THR A 43 7.05 10.30 -10.69
C THR A 43 6.29 11.43 -9.99
N ALA A 44 6.70 11.77 -8.78
CA ALA A 44 6.11 12.91 -8.07
C ALA A 44 6.48 14.22 -8.75
N THR A 45 5.54 15.18 -8.75
CA THR A 45 5.87 16.58 -9.07
C THR A 45 6.67 17.18 -7.92
N THR A 46 7.48 18.19 -8.20
CA THR A 46 8.35 18.84 -7.19
C THR A 46 7.60 19.36 -5.98
N GLN A 47 6.35 19.81 -6.16
CA GLN A 47 5.52 20.37 -5.08
C GLN A 47 5.11 19.33 -4.02
N VAL A 48 5.14 18.03 -4.35
CA VAL A 48 4.68 16.97 -3.44
C VAL A 48 5.81 16.05 -2.99
N VAL A 49 7.05 16.34 -3.39
CA VAL A 49 8.22 15.54 -2.96
C VAL A 49 8.46 15.77 -1.47
N LEU A 50 8.57 14.68 -0.71
CA LEU A 50 8.97 14.73 0.69
C LEU A 50 10.50 14.90 0.84
N PRO A 51 10.95 15.43 1.98
CA PRO A 51 12.37 15.48 2.30
C PRO A 51 13.05 14.12 2.11
N THR A 52 14.28 14.14 1.61
CA THR A 52 15.04 12.91 1.33
C THR A 52 15.84 12.41 2.52
N ASN A 53 16.13 13.30 3.50
CA ASN A 53 16.74 12.90 4.77
C ASN A 53 15.77 12.03 5.56
N SER A 54 16.32 11.10 6.32
CA SER A 54 15.56 10.18 7.17
C SER A 54 16.25 10.11 8.52
N ASP A 55 15.53 10.50 9.56
CA ASP A 55 16.00 10.48 10.94
C ASP A 55 15.75 9.10 11.57
N LEU A 56 14.86 8.32 10.99
CA LEU A 56 14.38 7.07 11.53
C LEU A 56 14.13 6.03 10.44
N ALA A 57 14.66 4.82 10.64
CA ALA A 57 14.35 3.66 9.81
C ALA A 57 13.36 2.75 10.54
N LEU A 58 12.21 2.52 9.92
CA LEU A 58 11.17 1.62 10.40
C LEU A 58 11.05 0.42 9.47
N GLN A 59 10.71 -0.74 10.02
CA GLN A 59 10.52 -1.95 9.24
C GLN A 59 9.22 -2.67 9.59
N ALA A 60 8.48 -3.06 8.56
CA ALA A 60 7.30 -3.92 8.64
C ALA A 60 7.54 -5.17 7.79
N ARG A 61 7.97 -6.26 8.42
CA ARG A 61 8.11 -7.57 7.77
C ARG A 61 6.75 -8.25 7.73
N LEU A 62 6.28 -8.55 6.51
CA LEU A 62 5.00 -9.20 6.26
C LEU A 62 5.24 -10.71 6.18
N SER A 63 4.54 -11.46 7.02
CA SER A 63 4.69 -12.92 7.12
C SER A 63 3.33 -13.61 7.22
N GLY A 64 3.32 -14.92 7.02
CA GLY A 64 2.13 -15.75 7.09
C GLY A 64 1.97 -16.65 5.87
N THR A 65 1.00 -17.56 5.94
CA THR A 65 0.70 -18.51 4.87
C THR A 65 -0.80 -18.71 4.69
N MET A 66 -1.24 -19.02 3.47
CA MET A 66 -2.62 -19.42 3.20
C MET A 66 -3.01 -20.73 3.90
N ALA A 67 -2.04 -21.61 4.14
CA ALA A 67 -2.31 -22.92 4.73
C ALA A 67 -2.68 -22.81 6.23
N ARG A 68 -2.07 -21.86 6.96
CA ARG A 68 -2.33 -21.65 8.40
C ARG A 68 -3.13 -20.40 8.69
N TYR A 69 -3.19 -19.52 7.72
CA TYR A 69 -3.86 -18.22 7.85
C TYR A 69 -3.30 -17.35 8.99
N ASP A 70 -2.00 -17.47 9.23
CA ASP A 70 -1.24 -16.89 10.34
C ASP A 70 -0.59 -15.55 9.94
N TRP A 71 -1.36 -14.68 9.32
CA TRP A 71 -0.89 -13.40 8.80
C TRP A 71 -0.44 -12.45 9.91
N ALA A 72 0.76 -11.89 9.76
CA ALA A 72 1.39 -11.09 10.81
C ALA A 72 2.29 -9.97 10.24
N ILE A 73 2.57 -8.98 11.08
CA ILE A 73 3.61 -7.97 10.87
C ILE A 73 4.68 -8.15 11.96
N ASN A 74 5.95 -8.18 11.55
CA ASN A 74 7.11 -8.39 12.43
C ASN A 74 6.98 -9.68 13.27
N GLY A 75 6.37 -10.73 12.69
CA GLY A 75 6.19 -12.04 13.30
C GLY A 75 5.12 -12.09 14.40
N ARG A 76 4.29 -11.05 14.53
CA ARG A 76 3.23 -10.97 15.54
C ARG A 76 1.88 -10.62 14.90
N PRO A 77 0.80 -11.32 15.25
CA PRO A 77 -0.55 -10.89 14.90
C PRO A 77 -0.91 -9.62 15.69
N TYR A 78 -1.99 -8.96 15.30
CA TYR A 78 -2.33 -7.63 15.82
C TYR A 78 -2.51 -7.57 17.35
N ASP A 79 -3.11 -8.58 17.96
CA ASP A 79 -3.33 -8.68 19.41
C ASP A 79 -2.03 -8.81 20.22
N GLN A 80 -0.92 -9.16 19.57
CA GLN A 80 0.42 -9.30 20.16
C GLN A 80 1.43 -8.30 19.55
N THR A 81 0.94 -7.33 18.78
CA THR A 81 1.83 -6.43 18.03
C THR A 81 2.65 -5.54 18.97
N VAL A 82 3.88 -5.27 18.57
CA VAL A 82 4.69 -4.20 19.13
C VAL A 82 4.57 -3.00 18.17
N PRO A 83 4.05 -1.87 18.65
CA PRO A 83 3.90 -0.68 17.81
C PRO A 83 5.22 -0.22 17.18
N LEU A 84 5.16 0.29 15.96
CA LEU A 84 6.20 1.16 15.45
C LEU A 84 6.07 2.52 16.14
N THR A 85 7.17 3.15 16.49
CA THR A 85 7.16 4.43 17.21
C THR A 85 7.85 5.52 16.40
N ILE A 86 7.32 6.74 16.49
CA ILE A 86 7.85 7.93 15.82
C ILE A 86 7.59 9.17 16.69
N GLN A 87 8.44 10.17 16.59
CA GLN A 87 8.22 11.47 17.23
C GLN A 87 7.69 12.49 16.23
N GLN A 88 6.87 13.42 16.70
CA GLN A 88 6.38 14.49 15.84
C GLN A 88 7.53 15.26 15.19
N GLY A 89 7.41 15.55 13.90
CA GLY A 89 8.40 16.25 13.10
C GLY A 89 9.50 15.36 12.52
N GLN A 90 9.64 14.11 12.95
CA GLN A 90 10.63 13.21 12.38
C GLN A 90 10.30 12.85 10.91
N HIS A 91 11.36 12.68 10.14
CA HIS A 91 11.28 12.08 8.80
C HIS A 91 11.69 10.62 8.90
N ALA A 92 10.81 9.72 8.48
CA ALA A 92 11.08 8.29 8.55
C ALA A 92 11.10 7.64 7.17
N THR A 93 11.96 6.63 7.03
CA THR A 93 11.86 5.64 5.96
C THR A 93 11.26 4.37 6.54
N LEU A 94 10.06 4.01 6.07
CA LEU A 94 9.39 2.77 6.43
C LEU A 94 9.56 1.76 5.29
N THR A 95 10.11 0.59 5.59
CA THR A 95 10.27 -0.50 4.63
C THR A 95 9.26 -1.61 4.90
N PHE A 96 8.39 -1.86 3.94
CA PHE A 96 7.54 -3.04 3.90
C PHE A 96 8.31 -4.18 3.23
N ALA A 97 8.63 -5.25 3.95
CA ALA A 97 9.36 -6.40 3.42
C ALA A 97 8.44 -7.63 3.38
N ASN A 98 8.00 -8.02 2.20
CA ASN A 98 7.09 -9.14 2.00
C ASN A 98 7.87 -10.46 1.92
N GLN A 99 7.69 -11.32 2.91
CA GLN A 99 8.30 -12.65 3.00
C GLN A 99 7.32 -13.77 2.60
N THR A 100 6.25 -13.43 1.90
CA THR A 100 5.20 -14.37 1.49
C THR A 100 5.08 -14.48 -0.02
N MET A 101 4.37 -15.49 -0.49
CA MET A 101 4.08 -15.69 -1.91
C MET A 101 2.81 -14.95 -2.37
N MET A 102 2.21 -14.13 -1.50
CA MET A 102 1.07 -13.29 -1.83
C MET A 102 1.47 -11.82 -1.89
N TRP A 103 0.80 -11.02 -2.68
CA TRP A 103 0.96 -9.57 -2.65
C TRP A 103 0.08 -8.96 -1.56
N HIS A 104 0.57 -7.88 -0.96
CA HIS A 104 -0.10 -7.20 0.13
C HIS A 104 -0.20 -5.70 -0.16
N PRO A 105 -1.43 -5.13 -0.31
CA PRO A 105 -1.60 -3.69 -0.33
C PRO A 105 -1.50 -3.17 1.10
N MET A 106 -0.39 -2.51 1.43
CA MET A 106 -0.13 -1.97 2.77
C MET A 106 -0.60 -0.54 2.88
N HIS A 107 -1.42 -0.27 3.87
CA HIS A 107 -2.03 1.01 4.15
C HIS A 107 -1.61 1.54 5.52
N LEU A 108 -1.36 2.84 5.59
CA LEU A 108 -1.12 3.57 6.84
C LEU A 108 -2.18 4.66 7.00
N HIS A 109 -2.92 4.60 8.11
CA HIS A 109 -3.89 5.62 8.45
C HIS A 109 -3.23 6.96 8.79
N GLY A 110 -3.97 8.04 8.57
CA GLY A 110 -3.60 9.39 8.98
C GLY A 110 -2.43 10.03 8.23
N HIS A 111 -1.77 9.30 7.33
CA HIS A 111 -0.59 9.77 6.61
C HIS A 111 -0.67 9.46 5.13
N THR A 112 -0.01 10.30 4.33
CA THR A 112 0.41 9.94 3.00
C THR A 112 1.94 9.81 2.98
N PHE A 113 2.43 8.75 2.39
CA PHE A 113 3.85 8.50 2.25
C PHE A 113 4.29 8.60 0.78
N GLN A 114 5.56 8.82 0.55
CA GLN A 114 6.16 8.83 -0.77
C GLN A 114 6.87 7.51 -1.06
N VAL A 115 6.48 6.85 -2.15
CA VAL A 115 7.18 5.65 -2.60
C VAL A 115 8.61 6.02 -3.01
N VAL A 116 9.57 5.23 -2.57
CA VAL A 116 10.97 5.30 -3.04
C VAL A 116 11.14 4.24 -4.11
N LYS A 117 11.45 4.68 -5.34
CA LYS A 117 11.67 3.75 -6.45
C LYS A 117 13.00 3.00 -6.31
N ALA A 118 13.18 1.92 -7.05
CA ALA A 118 14.38 1.09 -6.97
C ALA A 118 15.69 1.87 -7.27
N ASP A 119 15.61 2.90 -8.08
CA ASP A 119 16.73 3.82 -8.38
C ASP A 119 16.92 4.93 -7.33
N GLY A 120 16.14 4.92 -6.24
CA GLY A 120 16.16 5.92 -5.18
C GLY A 120 15.37 7.20 -5.49
N THR A 121 14.83 7.34 -6.70
CA THR A 121 14.05 8.54 -7.08
C THR A 121 12.68 8.56 -6.40
N PRO A 122 12.10 9.78 -6.22
CA PRO A 122 10.77 9.91 -5.61
C PRO A 122 9.68 9.40 -6.55
N GLY A 123 8.95 8.38 -6.11
CA GLY A 123 7.73 7.89 -6.72
C GLY A 123 6.50 8.71 -6.29
N PRO A 124 5.28 8.22 -6.55
CA PRO A 124 4.06 8.94 -6.20
C PRO A 124 3.83 9.01 -4.68
N ARG A 125 3.06 10.03 -4.26
CA ARG A 125 2.48 10.12 -2.90
C ARG A 125 1.25 9.21 -2.84
N LYS A 126 1.18 8.37 -1.82
CA LYS A 126 0.10 7.40 -1.62
C LYS A 126 -0.15 7.18 -0.13
N ASP A 127 -1.29 6.62 0.20
CA ASP A 127 -1.62 6.08 1.53
C ASP A 127 -1.60 4.55 1.54
N THR A 128 -1.55 3.94 0.35
CA THR A 128 -1.55 2.50 0.16
C THR A 128 -0.59 2.12 -0.97
N VAL A 129 0.25 1.12 -0.73
CA VAL A 129 1.19 0.60 -1.73
C VAL A 129 1.14 -0.92 -1.79
N ILE A 130 1.18 -1.48 -3.01
CA ILE A 130 1.24 -2.94 -3.22
C ILE A 130 2.68 -3.41 -3.02
N VAL A 131 2.86 -4.35 -2.10
CA VAL A 131 4.13 -5.06 -1.89
C VAL A 131 4.02 -6.44 -2.53
N LYS A 132 4.71 -6.65 -3.64
CA LYS A 132 4.66 -7.91 -4.41
C LYS A 132 5.31 -9.06 -3.64
N PRO A 133 5.01 -10.33 -4.00
CA PRO A 133 5.62 -11.50 -3.37
C PRO A 133 7.15 -11.42 -3.33
N MET A 134 7.73 -11.72 -2.19
CA MET A 134 9.19 -11.76 -1.94
C MET A 134 9.94 -10.45 -2.28
N GLN A 135 9.23 -9.32 -2.31
CA GLN A 135 9.81 -7.99 -2.58
C GLN A 135 9.70 -7.07 -1.37
N ALA A 136 10.45 -6.00 -1.41
CA ALA A 136 10.36 -4.91 -0.45
C ALA A 136 10.02 -3.60 -1.17
N VAL A 137 9.29 -2.74 -0.48
CA VAL A 137 8.99 -1.37 -0.91
C VAL A 137 9.34 -0.43 0.23
N ALA A 138 10.20 0.53 -0.04
CA ALA A 138 10.50 1.61 0.89
C ALA A 138 9.59 2.81 0.61
N VAL A 139 9.14 3.45 1.67
CA VAL A 139 8.36 4.68 1.60
C VAL A 139 8.90 5.70 2.59
N ARG A 140 8.87 6.98 2.23
CA ARG A 140 9.20 8.10 3.13
C ARG A 140 7.91 8.69 3.68
N LEU A 141 7.92 9.06 4.96
CA LEU A 141 6.84 9.79 5.60
C LEU A 141 7.39 10.88 6.50
N VAL A 142 6.60 11.93 6.68
CA VAL A 142 6.83 12.98 7.68
C VAL A 142 5.82 12.77 8.80
N ALA A 143 6.29 12.80 10.04
CA ALA A 143 5.46 12.67 11.22
C ALA A 143 4.76 13.99 11.55
N ASP A 144 3.74 14.34 10.78
CA ASP A 144 3.01 15.61 10.84
C ASP A 144 1.59 15.50 11.43
N ASN A 145 1.18 14.29 11.83
CA ASN A 145 -0.16 14.02 12.35
C ASN A 145 -0.10 13.16 13.61
N PRO A 146 0.11 13.75 14.81
CA PRO A 146 0.23 13.00 16.06
C PRO A 146 -0.98 12.14 16.37
N GLY A 147 -0.75 10.90 16.84
CA GLY A 147 -1.82 9.98 17.19
C GLY A 147 -1.38 8.52 17.26
N LEU A 148 -2.37 7.64 17.30
CA LEU A 148 -2.24 6.20 17.23
C LEU A 148 -2.82 5.74 15.88
N TRP A 149 -1.98 5.45 14.91
CA TRP A 149 -2.40 5.18 13.56
C TRP A 149 -2.26 3.70 13.19
N LYS A 150 -3.32 3.11 12.71
CA LYS A 150 -3.27 1.72 12.23
C LYS A 150 -2.48 1.63 10.93
N GLN A 151 -1.64 0.61 10.86
CA GLN A 151 -0.94 0.18 9.67
C GLN A 151 -1.33 -1.28 9.39
N HIS A 152 -1.89 -1.56 8.23
CA HIS A 152 -2.41 -2.89 7.95
C HIS A 152 -2.43 -3.24 6.46
N CYS A 153 -2.55 -4.53 6.17
CA CYS A 153 -2.88 -5.00 4.84
C CYS A 153 -4.32 -4.61 4.49
N HIS A 154 -4.54 -4.06 3.29
CA HIS A 154 -5.88 -3.70 2.83
C HIS A 154 -6.68 -4.89 2.27
N ASN A 155 -6.05 -6.09 2.13
CA ASN A 155 -6.80 -7.32 1.98
C ASN A 155 -7.51 -7.64 3.30
N GLY A 156 -8.85 -7.62 3.27
CA GLY A 156 -9.68 -7.77 4.47
C GLY A 156 -9.45 -9.08 5.21
N TYR A 157 -9.17 -10.17 4.50
CA TYR A 157 -8.87 -11.47 5.09
C TYR A 157 -7.51 -11.48 5.81
N HIS A 158 -6.46 -10.93 5.19
CA HIS A 158 -5.14 -10.84 5.83
C HIS A 158 -5.16 -9.94 7.06
N ARG A 159 -5.85 -8.79 6.97
CA ARG A 159 -6.04 -7.88 8.09
C ARG A 159 -6.79 -8.55 9.24
N GLY A 160 -7.92 -9.20 8.93
CA GLY A 160 -8.76 -9.89 9.93
C GLY A 160 -8.02 -11.02 10.65
N ALA A 161 -7.09 -11.68 9.97
CA ALA A 161 -6.25 -12.75 10.53
C ALA A 161 -4.99 -12.25 11.27
N GLY A 162 -4.74 -10.92 11.32
CA GLY A 162 -3.69 -10.34 12.15
C GLY A 162 -2.61 -9.51 11.45
N MET A 163 -2.64 -9.34 10.10
CA MET A 163 -1.65 -8.50 9.40
C MET A 163 -1.95 -7.02 9.62
N MET A 164 -1.74 -6.59 10.85
CA MET A 164 -1.94 -5.22 11.32
C MET A 164 -0.99 -4.89 12.48
N THR A 165 -0.57 -3.65 12.55
CA THR A 165 0.17 -3.04 13.67
C THR A 165 -0.27 -1.58 13.84
N THR A 166 0.40 -0.82 14.68
CA THR A 166 0.17 0.62 14.80
C THR A 166 1.47 1.41 14.65
N LEU A 167 1.35 2.62 14.17
CA LEU A 167 2.36 3.68 14.29
C LEU A 167 1.93 4.62 15.40
N ASN A 168 2.70 4.66 16.48
CA ASN A 168 2.38 5.44 17.68
C ASN A 168 3.35 6.63 17.76
N TYR A 169 2.80 7.80 18.00
CA TYR A 169 3.60 8.97 18.32
C TYR A 169 3.99 8.93 19.79
N THR A 170 5.27 9.21 20.07
CA THR A 170 5.84 9.28 21.41
C THR A 170 6.39 10.68 21.66
N GLY A 171 6.03 11.28 22.78
CA GLY A 171 6.53 12.60 23.22
C GLY A 171 5.65 13.74 22.81
#